data_506da6873b91d345f5d2aac54085c0cd
#
_entry.id   506da6873b91d345f5d2aac54085c0cd
#
_cell.length_a   1.000
_cell.length_b   1.000
_cell.length_c   1.000
_cell.angle_alpha   90.00
_cell.angle_beta   90.00
_cell.angle_gamma   90.00
#
_symmetry.space_group_name_H-M   'P 1'
#
loop_
_entity.id
_entity.type
_entity.pdbx_description
1 polymer ?
#
loop_
_entity_poly.entity_id
_entity_poly.type
_entity_poly.pdbx_seq_one_letter_code
_entity_poly.pdbx_strand_id
1 'polypeptide(L)'
;VGSFVNVLILRTINKESIISPRSKCPKCFKTLKFYHLFPLLSFVFLKGKCAFCKERISLIYPFNEFICACLFVFAFYLIKDVFQILIFACMLAVLLALSWMDYYLKAVSELWLWILFILAFCFDFLQNGLNLEDFQDSFLFRVCFGAGLIFILKSVINFIKNFKKRDEILESLGEGDVIIIALIFGIFGYEKGFLILFIASFLSLLMFIKIAKKDYQMPMIPFLFCGILINLS
;
A
#
# COMPACT_ATOMS: atom_id res chain seq x y z
N VAL A 1 9.45 -4.64 -11.24
CA VAL A 1 8.45 -4.43 -10.17
C VAL A 1 7.54 -3.26 -10.52
N GLY A 2 8.03 -2.04 -10.78
CA GLY A 2 7.20 -0.84 -11.00
C GLY A 2 6.16 -0.98 -12.13
N SER A 3 6.54 -1.56 -13.28
CA SER A 3 5.59 -1.80 -14.38
C SER A 3 4.49 -2.80 -13.99
N PHE A 4 4.83 -3.81 -13.17
CA PHE A 4 3.85 -4.75 -12.64
C PHE A 4 2.88 -4.09 -11.65
N VAL A 5 3.36 -3.20 -10.79
CA VAL A 5 2.52 -2.42 -9.88
C VAL A 5 1.46 -1.63 -10.65
N ASN A 6 1.82 -1.00 -11.78
CA ASN A 6 0.87 -0.30 -12.64
C ASN A 6 -0.21 -1.24 -13.21
N VAL A 7 0.18 -2.44 -13.67
CA VAL A 7 -0.77 -3.46 -14.18
C VAL A 7 -1.72 -3.89 -13.05
N LEU A 8 -1.18 -4.12 -11.87
CA LEU A 8 -1.92 -4.52 -10.69
C LEU A 8 -2.97 -3.48 -10.32
N ILE A 9 -2.58 -2.21 -10.19
CA ILE A 9 -3.48 -1.10 -9.87
C ILE A 9 -4.61 -1.01 -10.89
N LEU A 10 -4.28 -0.90 -12.18
CA LEU A 10 -5.27 -0.65 -13.22
C LEU A 10 -6.23 -1.81 -13.42
N ARG A 11 -5.74 -3.04 -13.40
CA ARG A 11 -6.59 -4.22 -13.60
C ARG A 11 -7.51 -4.47 -12.41
N THR A 12 -7.02 -4.22 -11.19
CA THR A 12 -7.88 -4.30 -10.02
C THR A 12 -8.96 -3.22 -10.08
N ILE A 13 -8.63 -1.99 -10.45
CA ILE A 13 -9.61 -0.91 -10.63
C ILE A 13 -10.66 -1.28 -11.71
N ASN A 14 -10.21 -1.86 -12.83
CA ASN A 14 -11.09 -2.24 -13.93
C ASN A 14 -11.76 -3.61 -13.73
N LYS A 15 -11.52 -4.31 -12.62
CA LYS A 15 -11.98 -5.68 -12.33
C LYS A 15 -11.56 -6.68 -13.42
N GLU A 16 -10.37 -6.48 -14.00
CA GLU A 16 -9.78 -7.36 -15.00
C GLU A 16 -8.82 -8.37 -14.35
N SER A 17 -8.60 -9.52 -15.00
CA SER A 17 -7.63 -10.52 -14.54
C SER A 17 -6.20 -9.95 -14.60
N ILE A 18 -5.43 -10.13 -13.52
CA ILE A 18 -4.05 -9.63 -13.42
C ILE A 18 -3.10 -10.42 -14.33
N ILE A 19 -3.42 -11.69 -14.62
CA ILE A 19 -2.54 -12.61 -15.36
C ILE A 19 -2.77 -12.52 -16.86
N SER A 20 -4.02 -12.38 -17.32
CA SER A 20 -4.39 -12.41 -18.74
C SER A 20 -5.47 -11.35 -19.04
N PRO A 21 -5.48 -10.76 -20.25
CA PRO A 21 -4.55 -10.88 -21.39
C PRO A 21 -3.26 -10.06 -21.21
N ARG A 22 -2.34 -10.13 -22.21
CA ARG A 22 -1.12 -9.29 -22.22
C ARG A 22 -1.46 -7.79 -22.20
N SER A 23 -0.52 -6.97 -21.71
CA SER A 23 -0.66 -5.51 -21.71
C SER A 23 -0.92 -4.98 -23.12
N LYS A 24 -1.98 -4.17 -23.27
CA LYS A 24 -2.42 -3.58 -24.53
C LYS A 24 -2.61 -2.07 -24.38
N CYS A 25 -2.46 -1.35 -25.47
CA CYS A 25 -2.79 0.08 -25.48
C CYS A 25 -4.30 0.28 -25.29
N PRO A 26 -4.76 1.16 -24.36
CA PRO A 26 -6.20 1.37 -24.14
C PRO A 26 -6.92 2.02 -25.31
N LYS A 27 -6.20 2.67 -26.24
CA LYS A 27 -6.78 3.34 -27.42
C LYS A 27 -6.79 2.48 -28.67
N CYS A 28 -5.66 1.85 -29.04
CA CYS A 28 -5.58 1.06 -30.26
C CYS A 28 -5.68 -0.45 -30.03
N PHE A 29 -5.78 -0.91 -28.79
CA PHE A 29 -5.91 -2.31 -28.37
C PHE A 29 -4.80 -3.25 -28.84
N LYS A 30 -3.74 -2.73 -29.48
CA LYS A 30 -2.57 -3.52 -29.87
C LYS A 30 -1.79 -3.95 -28.65
N THR A 31 -1.37 -5.23 -28.62
CA THR A 31 -0.54 -5.80 -27.56
C THR A 31 0.82 -5.16 -27.55
N LEU A 32 1.29 -4.78 -26.37
CA LEU A 32 2.60 -4.19 -26.19
C LEU A 32 3.66 -5.28 -26.22
N LYS A 33 4.77 -5.03 -26.93
CA LYS A 33 5.92 -5.91 -26.95
C LYS A 33 6.74 -5.72 -25.69
N PHE A 34 7.54 -6.72 -25.32
CA PHE A 34 8.35 -6.73 -24.09
C PHE A 34 9.20 -5.46 -23.92
N TYR A 35 9.85 -5.00 -24.98
CA TYR A 35 10.70 -3.79 -24.93
C TYR A 35 9.91 -2.47 -24.77
N HIS A 36 8.59 -2.47 -25.02
CA HIS A 36 7.73 -1.32 -24.71
C HIS A 36 7.35 -1.25 -23.21
N LEU A 37 7.64 -2.32 -22.46
CA LEU A 37 7.32 -2.43 -21.03
C LEU A 37 8.54 -2.17 -20.13
N PHE A 38 9.70 -1.83 -20.71
CA PHE A 38 10.86 -1.43 -19.90
C PHE A 38 10.54 -0.14 -19.14
N PRO A 39 10.56 -0.21 -17.78
CA PRO A 39 10.19 0.94 -16.95
C PRO A 39 11.04 2.17 -17.30
N LEU A 40 10.41 3.34 -17.29
CA LEU A 40 10.99 4.66 -17.58
C LEU A 40 11.66 4.76 -18.94
N LEU A 41 12.49 3.79 -19.34
CA LEU A 41 13.25 3.82 -20.60
C LEU A 41 12.32 3.85 -21.81
N SER A 42 11.30 2.98 -21.86
CA SER A 42 10.36 2.95 -22.98
C SER A 42 9.57 4.26 -23.08
N PHE A 43 9.22 4.86 -21.95
CA PHE A 43 8.52 6.14 -21.91
C PHE A 43 9.37 7.27 -22.50
N VAL A 44 10.65 7.34 -22.12
CA VAL A 44 11.59 8.34 -22.64
C VAL A 44 11.85 8.14 -24.13
N PHE A 45 12.16 6.90 -24.58
CA PHE A 45 12.41 6.61 -25.99
C PHE A 45 11.18 6.86 -26.90
N LEU A 46 10.00 6.57 -26.40
CA LEU A 46 8.73 6.81 -27.13
C LEU A 46 8.19 8.24 -26.94
N LYS A 47 8.93 9.10 -26.22
CA LYS A 47 8.54 10.50 -25.90
C LYS A 47 7.13 10.58 -25.30
N GLY A 48 6.80 9.65 -24.39
CA GLY A 48 5.52 9.60 -23.71
C GLY A 48 4.32 9.21 -24.62
N LYS A 49 4.56 8.55 -25.75
CA LYS A 49 3.51 8.19 -26.73
C LYS A 49 3.50 6.70 -27.01
N CYS A 50 2.34 6.18 -27.36
CA CYS A 50 2.21 4.80 -27.83
C CYS A 50 3.04 4.54 -29.09
N ALA A 51 3.73 3.41 -29.16
CA ALA A 51 4.56 3.03 -30.31
C ALA A 51 3.73 2.89 -31.60
N PHE A 52 2.44 2.55 -31.50
CA PHE A 52 1.58 2.24 -32.65
C PHE A 52 0.68 3.43 -33.06
N CYS A 53 -0.14 3.94 -32.14
CA CYS A 53 -1.12 4.99 -32.43
C CYS A 53 -0.65 6.40 -32.07
N LYS A 54 0.53 6.56 -31.50
CA LYS A 54 1.11 7.84 -31.04
C LYS A 54 0.27 8.61 -30.01
N GLU A 55 -0.77 7.98 -29.43
CA GLU A 55 -1.54 8.54 -28.32
C GLU A 55 -0.66 8.75 -27.09
N ARG A 56 -0.94 9.80 -26.30
CA ARG A 56 -0.16 10.13 -25.10
C ARG A 56 -0.39 9.09 -23.99
N ILE A 57 0.68 8.66 -23.37
CA ILE A 57 0.66 7.77 -22.21
C ILE A 57 0.54 8.63 -20.95
N SER A 58 -0.33 8.25 -20.01
CA SER A 58 -0.51 8.96 -18.73
C SER A 58 0.80 8.99 -17.95
N LEU A 59 1.10 10.13 -17.34
CA LEU A 59 2.29 10.32 -16.50
C LEU A 59 2.28 9.50 -15.21
N ILE A 60 1.14 8.97 -14.79
CA ILE A 60 1.02 8.09 -13.62
C ILE A 60 1.87 6.83 -13.77
N TYR A 61 1.97 6.29 -15.01
CA TYR A 61 2.78 5.09 -15.27
C TYR A 61 4.27 5.30 -14.96
N PRO A 62 4.98 6.24 -15.60
CA PRO A 62 6.39 6.47 -15.31
C PRO A 62 6.60 7.00 -13.89
N PHE A 63 5.64 7.70 -13.30
CA PHE A 63 5.71 8.19 -11.94
C PHE A 63 5.74 7.03 -10.92
N ASN A 64 4.84 6.06 -11.05
CA ASN A 64 4.85 4.87 -10.18
C ASN A 64 6.12 4.03 -10.36
N GLU A 65 6.60 3.92 -11.60
CA GLU A 65 7.84 3.20 -11.90
C GLU A 65 9.06 3.89 -11.24
N PHE A 66 9.08 5.21 -11.26
CA PHE A 66 10.11 6.01 -10.59
C PHE A 66 10.03 5.86 -9.07
N ILE A 67 8.84 5.96 -8.47
CA ILE A 67 8.67 5.75 -7.04
C ILE A 67 9.14 4.34 -6.64
N CYS A 68 8.74 3.30 -7.37
CA CYS A 68 9.22 1.95 -7.10
C CYS A 68 10.74 1.85 -7.15
N ALA A 69 11.40 2.49 -8.13
CA ALA A 69 12.86 2.49 -8.21
C ALA A 69 13.48 3.18 -6.98
N CYS A 70 12.94 4.34 -6.56
CA CYS A 70 13.37 5.02 -5.34
C CYS A 70 13.19 4.16 -4.09
N LEU A 71 12.07 3.42 -3.97
CA LEU A 71 11.83 2.52 -2.84
C LEU A 71 12.85 1.37 -2.78
N PHE A 72 13.26 0.83 -3.93
CA PHE A 72 14.31 -0.18 -3.96
C PHE A 72 15.68 0.37 -3.56
N VAL A 73 16.04 1.56 -4.03
CA VAL A 73 17.28 2.24 -3.62
C VAL A 73 17.24 2.56 -2.12
N PHE A 74 16.10 3.00 -1.62
CA PHE A 74 15.89 3.29 -0.20
C PHE A 74 16.02 2.05 0.66
N ALA A 75 15.42 0.93 0.25
CA ALA A 75 15.58 -0.36 0.93
C ALA A 75 17.04 -0.81 0.96
N PHE A 76 17.77 -0.63 -0.14
CA PHE A 76 19.20 -0.94 -0.23
C PHE A 76 20.04 -0.08 0.73
N TYR A 77 19.66 1.16 0.95
CA TYR A 77 20.35 2.04 1.89
C TYR A 77 20.14 1.65 3.36
N LEU A 78 18.92 1.17 3.70
CA LEU A 78 18.56 0.84 5.08
C LEU A 78 19.04 -0.54 5.51
N ILE A 79 19.10 -1.51 4.61
CA ILE A 79 19.28 -2.93 4.90
C ILE A 79 20.55 -3.43 4.21
N LYS A 80 21.29 -4.31 4.88
CA LYS A 80 22.55 -4.86 4.34
C LYS A 80 22.39 -6.22 3.66
N ASP A 81 21.42 -7.01 4.10
CA ASP A 81 21.19 -8.35 3.57
C ASP A 81 20.33 -8.29 2.31
N VAL A 82 20.81 -8.94 1.22
CA VAL A 82 20.16 -8.89 -0.11
C VAL A 82 18.74 -9.48 -0.09
N PHE A 83 18.52 -10.57 0.65
CA PHE A 83 17.19 -11.19 0.71
C PHE A 83 16.20 -10.29 1.48
N GLN A 84 16.64 -9.69 2.58
CA GLN A 84 15.84 -8.74 3.34
C GLN A 84 15.53 -7.49 2.50
N ILE A 85 16.51 -6.96 1.74
CA ILE A 85 16.29 -5.84 0.81
C ILE A 85 15.17 -6.15 -0.18
N LEU A 86 15.23 -7.32 -0.82
CA LEU A 86 14.23 -7.71 -1.82
C LEU A 86 12.84 -7.84 -1.22
N ILE A 87 12.71 -8.49 -0.06
CA ILE A 87 11.42 -8.67 0.60
C ILE A 87 10.86 -7.32 1.05
N PHE A 88 11.69 -6.48 1.68
CA PHE A 88 11.27 -5.16 2.14
C PHE A 88 10.86 -4.24 1.00
N ALA A 89 11.64 -4.21 -0.10
CA ALA A 89 11.29 -3.43 -1.28
C ALA A 89 10.00 -3.94 -1.96
N CYS A 90 9.78 -5.27 -2.00
CA CYS A 90 8.52 -5.84 -2.47
C CYS A 90 7.35 -5.46 -1.57
N MET A 91 7.53 -5.48 -0.25
CA MET A 91 6.54 -5.00 0.71
C MET A 91 6.13 -3.55 0.45
N LEU A 92 7.10 -2.64 0.31
CA LEU A 92 6.84 -1.23 0.01
C LEU A 92 6.14 -1.05 -1.33
N ALA A 93 6.48 -1.86 -2.35
CA ALA A 93 5.81 -1.83 -3.65
C ALA A 93 4.35 -2.31 -3.58
N VAL A 94 4.06 -3.33 -2.76
CA VAL A 94 2.68 -3.79 -2.51
C VAL A 94 1.90 -2.74 -1.73
N LEU A 95 2.49 -2.12 -0.72
CA LEU A 95 1.87 -1.01 0.03
C LEU A 95 1.56 0.19 -0.88
N LEU A 96 2.44 0.52 -1.82
CA LEU A 96 2.19 1.56 -2.83
C LEU A 96 0.97 1.19 -3.69
N ALA A 97 0.88 -0.07 -4.14
CA ALA A 97 -0.26 -0.53 -4.92
C ALA A 97 -1.58 -0.46 -4.12
N LEU A 98 -1.57 -0.92 -2.87
CA LEU A 98 -2.72 -0.83 -1.97
C LEU A 98 -3.13 0.61 -1.70
N SER A 99 -2.16 1.53 -1.55
CA SER A 99 -2.42 2.97 -1.40
C SER A 99 -3.16 3.56 -2.59
N TRP A 100 -2.79 3.17 -3.82
CA TRP A 100 -3.52 3.59 -5.02
C TRP A 100 -4.92 2.97 -5.10
N MET A 101 -5.07 1.68 -4.75
CA MET A 101 -6.37 1.02 -4.72
C MET A 101 -7.30 1.70 -3.72
N ASP A 102 -6.83 1.96 -2.52
CA ASP A 102 -7.60 2.65 -1.49
C ASP A 102 -8.00 4.08 -1.94
N TYR A 103 -7.08 4.79 -2.58
CA TYR A 103 -7.36 6.13 -3.08
C TYR A 103 -8.47 6.16 -4.14
N TYR A 104 -8.47 5.22 -5.10
CA TYR A 104 -9.44 5.18 -6.20
C TYR A 104 -10.72 4.43 -5.88
N LEU A 105 -10.62 3.27 -5.24
CA LEU A 105 -11.75 2.35 -5.02
C LEU A 105 -12.36 2.50 -3.63
N LYS A 106 -11.65 3.10 -2.67
CA LYS A 106 -12.01 3.07 -1.23
C LYS A 106 -12.19 1.65 -0.70
N ALA A 107 -11.52 0.71 -1.32
CA ALA A 107 -11.52 -0.69 -1.00
C ALA A 107 -10.17 -1.31 -1.40
N VAL A 108 -9.76 -2.32 -0.69
CA VAL A 108 -8.52 -3.06 -0.94
C VAL A 108 -8.80 -4.54 -1.15
N SER A 109 -8.00 -5.17 -2.00
CA SER A 109 -8.11 -6.60 -2.26
C SER A 109 -7.50 -7.41 -1.12
N GLU A 110 -8.26 -8.35 -0.56
CA GLU A 110 -7.83 -9.26 0.50
C GLU A 110 -6.58 -10.06 0.11
N LEU A 111 -6.51 -10.51 -1.14
CA LEU A 111 -5.37 -11.26 -1.65
C LEU A 111 -4.06 -10.50 -1.47
N TRP A 112 -4.05 -9.19 -1.76
CA TRP A 112 -2.84 -8.37 -1.61
C TRP A 112 -2.52 -8.05 -0.16
N LEU A 113 -3.51 -8.00 0.71
CA LEU A 113 -3.30 -7.92 2.16
C LEU A 113 -2.64 -9.18 2.70
N TRP A 114 -3.07 -10.37 2.25
CA TRP A 114 -2.41 -11.63 2.62
C TRP A 114 -1.00 -11.75 2.08
N ILE A 115 -0.73 -11.32 0.84
CA ILE A 115 0.62 -11.26 0.29
C ILE A 115 1.50 -10.34 1.14
N LEU A 116 0.98 -9.16 1.51
CA LEU A 116 1.70 -8.24 2.38
C LEU A 116 2.01 -8.85 3.75
N PHE A 117 1.05 -9.57 4.34
CA PHE A 117 1.23 -10.29 5.59
C PHE A 117 2.36 -11.33 5.50
N ILE A 118 2.36 -12.15 4.45
CA ILE A 118 3.39 -13.18 4.25
C ILE A 118 4.77 -12.52 4.06
N LEU A 119 4.87 -11.45 3.27
CA LEU A 119 6.12 -10.72 3.09
C LEU A 119 6.63 -10.12 4.40
N ALA A 120 5.72 -9.54 5.21
CA ALA A 120 6.05 -8.97 6.51
C ALA A 120 6.55 -10.04 7.50
N PHE A 121 5.87 -11.18 7.54
CA PHE A 121 6.29 -12.32 8.35
C PHE A 121 7.66 -12.86 7.93
N CYS A 122 7.88 -13.05 6.62
CA CYS A 122 9.18 -13.48 6.10
C CYS A 122 10.29 -12.47 6.41
N PHE A 123 10.01 -11.18 6.34
CA PHE A 123 10.96 -10.14 6.66
C PHE A 123 11.37 -10.19 8.14
N ASP A 124 10.40 -10.24 9.05
CA ASP A 124 10.68 -10.35 10.49
C ASP A 124 11.42 -11.65 10.83
N PHE A 125 11.02 -12.77 10.22
CA PHE A 125 11.68 -14.05 10.39
C PHE A 125 13.16 -14.03 9.97
N LEU A 126 13.50 -13.36 8.87
CA LEU A 126 14.89 -13.22 8.43
C LEU A 126 15.68 -12.25 9.31
N GLN A 127 15.03 -11.33 9.97
CA GLN A 127 15.68 -10.34 10.82
C GLN A 127 15.91 -10.86 12.26
N ASN A 128 14.90 -11.48 12.85
CA ASN A 128 14.84 -11.82 14.26
C ASN A 128 14.87 -13.34 14.52
N GLY A 129 14.65 -14.18 13.50
CA GLY A 129 14.45 -15.62 13.66
C GLY A 129 13.13 -15.95 14.39
N LEU A 130 12.99 -17.21 14.79
CA LEU A 130 11.91 -17.67 15.67
C LEU A 130 12.35 -17.51 17.13
N ASN A 131 12.26 -16.30 17.67
CA ASN A 131 12.49 -16.09 19.11
C ASN A 131 11.22 -16.47 19.87
N LEU A 132 11.24 -17.67 20.45
CA LEU A 132 10.17 -18.17 21.32
C LEU A 132 10.37 -17.77 22.78
N GLU A 133 11.56 -17.25 23.14
CA GLU A 133 11.90 -16.87 24.51
C GLU A 133 11.16 -15.60 24.96
N ASP A 134 11.05 -14.61 24.07
CA ASP A 134 10.29 -13.37 24.35
C ASP A 134 9.01 -13.34 23.51
N PHE A 135 7.98 -14.04 24.00
CA PHE A 135 6.69 -14.14 23.32
C PHE A 135 6.06 -12.76 23.02
N GLN A 136 6.27 -11.79 23.92
CA GLN A 136 5.73 -10.42 23.77
C GLN A 136 6.35 -9.66 22.60
N ASP A 137 7.61 -9.97 22.24
CA ASP A 137 8.32 -9.36 21.12
C ASP A 137 8.20 -10.16 19.82
N SER A 138 7.46 -11.26 19.84
CA SER A 138 7.20 -12.03 18.63
C SER A 138 6.35 -11.22 17.63
N PHE A 139 6.63 -11.37 16.34
CA PHE A 139 5.89 -10.71 15.26
C PHE A 139 4.37 -10.91 15.37
N LEU A 140 3.93 -12.16 15.60
CA LEU A 140 2.52 -12.47 15.70
C LEU A 140 1.84 -11.81 16.89
N PHE A 141 2.51 -11.74 18.04
CA PHE A 141 1.96 -11.05 19.21
C PHE A 141 1.79 -9.55 18.95
N ARG A 142 2.80 -8.89 18.36
CA ARG A 142 2.73 -7.48 17.97
C ARG A 142 1.63 -7.19 16.95
N VAL A 143 1.44 -8.09 15.96
CA VAL A 143 0.32 -8.01 14.99
C VAL A 143 -1.02 -8.15 15.69
N CYS A 144 -1.18 -9.15 16.56
CA CYS A 144 -2.41 -9.34 17.34
C CYS A 144 -2.73 -8.15 18.25
N PHE A 145 -1.70 -7.60 18.89
CA PHE A 145 -1.83 -6.38 19.71
C PHE A 145 -2.34 -5.20 18.88
N GLY A 146 -1.70 -4.93 17.74
CA GLY A 146 -2.11 -3.86 16.82
C GLY A 146 -3.54 -4.03 16.30
N ALA A 147 -3.88 -5.25 15.88
CA ALA A 147 -5.23 -5.58 15.42
C ALA A 147 -6.27 -5.38 16.52
N GLY A 148 -6.01 -5.90 17.73
CA GLY A 148 -6.90 -5.76 18.87
C GLY A 148 -7.13 -4.30 19.29
N LEU A 149 -6.05 -3.52 19.36
CA LEU A 149 -6.12 -2.10 19.70
C LEU A 149 -7.00 -1.32 18.71
N ILE A 150 -6.77 -1.49 17.42
CA ILE A 150 -7.54 -0.80 16.39
C ILE A 150 -8.98 -1.30 16.31
N PHE A 151 -9.20 -2.61 16.52
CA PHE A 151 -10.55 -3.16 16.57
C PHE A 151 -11.38 -2.56 17.71
N ILE A 152 -10.77 -2.42 18.91
CA ILE A 152 -11.43 -1.79 20.05
C ILE A 152 -11.73 -0.30 19.74
N LEU A 153 -10.77 0.44 19.19
CA LEU A 153 -10.97 1.84 18.79
C LEU A 153 -12.09 1.98 17.75
N LYS A 154 -12.08 1.13 16.71
CA LYS A 154 -13.16 1.08 15.70
C LYS A 154 -14.51 0.83 16.36
N SER A 155 -14.59 -0.13 17.29
CA SER A 155 -15.82 -0.48 17.98
C SER A 155 -16.36 0.70 18.83
N VAL A 156 -15.48 1.37 19.58
CA VAL A 156 -15.85 2.56 20.39
C VAL A 156 -16.34 3.71 19.51
N ILE A 157 -15.62 4.00 18.42
CA ILE A 157 -16.01 5.08 17.51
C ILE A 157 -17.34 4.76 16.82
N ASN A 158 -17.54 3.51 16.39
CA ASN A 158 -18.80 3.07 15.80
C ASN A 158 -19.96 3.16 16.81
N PHE A 159 -19.73 2.77 18.07
CA PHE A 159 -20.71 2.92 19.13
C PHE A 159 -21.11 4.38 19.31
N ILE A 160 -20.15 5.30 19.42
CA ILE A 160 -20.41 6.74 19.59
C ILE A 160 -21.17 7.31 18.38
N LYS A 161 -20.76 6.97 17.15
CA LYS A 161 -21.41 7.46 15.92
C LYS A 161 -22.84 6.96 15.77
N ASN A 162 -23.09 5.71 16.12
CA ASN A 162 -24.40 5.06 15.94
C ASN A 162 -25.33 5.22 17.15
N PHE A 163 -24.84 5.76 18.28
CA PHE A 163 -25.63 5.90 19.51
C PHE A 163 -26.93 6.71 19.32
N LYS A 164 -26.92 7.68 18.42
CA LYS A 164 -28.10 8.53 18.11
C LYS A 164 -28.82 8.18 16.80
N LYS A 165 -28.23 7.30 15.96
CA LYS A 165 -28.78 6.94 14.65
C LYS A 165 -29.41 5.54 14.72
N ARG A 166 -30.70 5.43 14.35
CA ARG A 166 -31.43 4.15 14.35
C ARG A 166 -31.46 3.45 12.98
N ASP A 167 -31.25 4.21 11.89
CA ASP A 167 -31.61 3.72 10.54
C ASP A 167 -30.42 3.35 9.66
N GLU A 168 -29.19 3.78 9.97
CA GLU A 168 -27.99 3.47 9.19
C GLU A 168 -26.78 3.19 10.09
N ILE A 169 -26.17 2.02 9.92
CA ILE A 169 -24.92 1.65 10.59
C ILE A 169 -23.75 2.26 9.81
N LEU A 170 -23.10 3.27 10.37
CA LEU A 170 -21.92 3.91 9.80
C LEU A 170 -20.65 3.23 10.31
N GLU A 171 -19.91 2.61 9.42
CA GLU A 171 -18.56 2.11 9.75
C GLU A 171 -17.53 3.24 9.70
N SER A 172 -16.64 3.28 10.69
CA SER A 172 -15.63 4.35 10.83
C SER A 172 -14.32 4.06 10.12
N LEU A 173 -13.94 2.79 10.02
CA LEU A 173 -12.64 2.36 9.51
C LEU A 173 -12.81 1.10 8.64
N GLY A 174 -12.13 1.04 7.49
CA GLY A 174 -12.11 -0.13 6.62
C GLY A 174 -11.39 -1.32 7.28
N GLU A 175 -11.80 -2.54 6.93
CA GLU A 175 -11.12 -3.75 7.44
C GLU A 175 -9.66 -3.84 6.97
N GLY A 176 -9.38 -3.39 5.74
CA GLY A 176 -8.03 -3.32 5.21
C GLY A 176 -7.09 -2.43 6.01
N ASP A 177 -7.60 -1.31 6.53
CA ASP A 177 -6.82 -0.40 7.37
C ASP A 177 -6.39 -1.08 8.68
N VAL A 178 -7.28 -1.88 9.29
CA VAL A 178 -6.99 -2.64 10.52
C VAL A 178 -5.82 -3.60 10.29
N ILE A 179 -5.83 -4.34 9.19
CA ILE A 179 -4.78 -5.30 8.85
C ILE A 179 -3.44 -4.58 8.61
N ILE A 180 -3.44 -3.48 7.86
CA ILE A 180 -2.19 -2.73 7.58
C ILE A 180 -1.62 -2.13 8.85
N ILE A 181 -2.46 -1.57 9.72
CA ILE A 181 -2.00 -1.03 11.00
C ILE A 181 -1.42 -2.15 11.88
N ALA A 182 -2.09 -3.31 11.93
CA ALA A 182 -1.58 -4.47 12.65
C ALA A 182 -0.19 -4.90 12.15
N LEU A 183 0.02 -4.92 10.82
CA LEU A 183 1.31 -5.22 10.22
C LEU A 183 2.39 -4.17 10.55
N ILE A 184 2.02 -2.90 10.64
CA ILE A 184 2.94 -1.83 11.07
C ILE A 184 3.47 -2.12 12.47
N PHE A 185 2.59 -2.50 13.42
CA PHE A 185 3.04 -2.91 14.75
C PHE A 185 3.92 -4.16 14.71
N GLY A 186 3.56 -5.14 13.87
CA GLY A 186 4.34 -6.37 13.69
C GLY A 186 5.78 -6.10 13.28
N ILE A 187 5.98 -5.23 12.28
CA ILE A 187 7.30 -4.97 11.68
C ILE A 187 8.12 -3.97 12.50
N PHE A 188 7.51 -2.86 12.90
CA PHE A 188 8.22 -1.73 13.49
C PHE A 188 8.18 -1.71 15.02
N GLY A 189 7.42 -2.61 15.66
CA GLY A 189 7.23 -2.63 17.09
C GLY A 189 6.29 -1.54 17.61
N TYR A 190 6.14 -1.46 18.94
CA TYR A 190 5.13 -0.59 19.56
C TYR A 190 5.45 0.89 19.38
N GLU A 191 6.65 1.32 19.73
CA GLU A 191 7.02 2.75 19.73
C GLU A 191 6.92 3.37 18.34
N LYS A 192 7.57 2.75 17.36
CA LYS A 192 7.52 3.22 15.97
C LYS A 192 6.13 3.05 15.35
N GLY A 193 5.41 1.98 15.73
CA GLY A 193 4.03 1.76 15.29
C GLY A 193 3.10 2.91 15.68
N PHE A 194 3.15 3.34 16.94
CA PHE A 194 2.39 4.50 17.41
C PHE A 194 2.82 5.81 16.73
N LEU A 195 4.12 6.01 16.53
CA LEU A 195 4.63 7.19 15.83
C LEU A 195 4.15 7.24 14.38
N ILE A 196 4.20 6.14 13.66
CA ILE A 196 3.68 6.03 12.28
C ILE A 196 2.19 6.34 12.24
N LEU A 197 1.39 5.80 13.17
CA LEU A 197 -0.04 6.10 13.27
C LEU A 197 -0.30 7.57 13.56
N PHE A 198 0.47 8.18 14.46
CA PHE A 198 0.34 9.60 14.76
C PHE A 198 0.62 10.46 13.52
N ILE A 199 1.72 10.20 12.82
CA ILE A 199 2.07 10.92 11.58
C ILE A 199 0.98 10.73 10.52
N ALA A 200 0.52 9.51 10.29
CA ALA A 200 -0.52 9.21 9.32
C ALA A 200 -1.84 9.92 9.65
N SER A 201 -2.25 9.90 10.92
CA SER A 201 -3.47 10.58 11.40
C SER A 201 -3.36 12.09 11.25
N PHE A 202 -2.20 12.66 11.54
CA PHE A 202 -1.95 14.09 11.38
C PHE A 202 -2.02 14.51 9.91
N LEU A 203 -1.37 13.77 9.01
CA LEU A 203 -1.41 14.02 7.58
C LEU A 203 -2.83 13.90 7.00
N SER A 204 -3.57 12.87 7.43
CA SER A 204 -4.96 12.67 7.01
C SER A 204 -5.86 13.81 7.48
N LEU A 205 -5.66 14.33 8.72
CA LEU A 205 -6.39 15.47 9.26
C LEU A 205 -6.14 16.74 8.44
N LEU A 206 -4.86 17.03 8.10
CA LEU A 206 -4.52 18.18 7.26
C LEU A 206 -5.20 18.12 5.88
N MET A 207 -5.25 16.93 5.29
CA MET A 207 -5.91 16.74 4.01
C MET A 207 -7.43 16.87 4.13
N PHE A 208 -8.02 16.34 5.20
CA PHE A 208 -9.46 16.46 5.48
C PHE A 208 -9.90 17.91 5.60
N ILE A 209 -9.14 18.75 6.32
CA ILE A 209 -9.42 20.18 6.46
C ILE A 209 -9.42 20.89 5.10
N LYS A 210 -8.51 20.51 4.18
CA LYS A 210 -8.47 21.08 2.83
C LYS A 210 -9.66 20.69 1.96
N ILE A 211 -10.12 19.44 2.07
CA ILE A 211 -11.21 18.92 1.23
C ILE A 211 -12.57 19.40 1.73
N ALA A 212 -12.77 19.54 3.04
CA ALA A 212 -13.95 20.05 3.73
C ALA A 212 -15.32 19.57 3.20
N LYS A 213 -15.40 18.36 2.63
CA LYS A 213 -16.66 17.76 2.14
C LYS A 213 -17.26 16.86 3.21
N LYS A 214 -18.54 17.06 3.53
CA LYS A 214 -19.26 16.43 4.63
C LYS A 214 -19.32 14.88 4.57
N ASP A 215 -19.29 14.27 3.39
CA ASP A 215 -19.43 12.81 3.19
C ASP A 215 -18.22 12.17 2.48
N TYR A 216 -17.05 12.83 2.57
CA TYR A 216 -15.86 12.31 1.91
C TYR A 216 -15.21 11.21 2.76
N GLN A 217 -15.20 9.97 2.24
CA GLN A 217 -14.42 8.88 2.81
C GLN A 217 -12.94 9.09 2.50
N MET A 218 -12.17 9.33 3.55
CA MET A 218 -10.72 9.55 3.43
C MET A 218 -10.00 8.21 3.29
N PRO A 219 -9.20 8.01 2.23
CA PRO A 219 -8.33 6.84 2.13
C PRO A 219 -7.25 6.92 3.20
N MET A 220 -7.13 5.90 4.06
CA MET A 220 -6.16 5.91 5.17
C MET A 220 -4.79 5.34 4.77
N ILE A 221 -4.76 4.35 3.88
CA ILE A 221 -3.55 3.62 3.50
C ILE A 221 -2.46 4.51 2.90
N PRO A 222 -2.74 5.51 2.02
CA PRO A 222 -1.71 6.43 1.53
C PRO A 222 -1.00 7.20 2.65
N PHE A 223 -1.74 7.58 3.69
CA PHE A 223 -1.16 8.31 4.82
C PHE A 223 -0.33 7.40 5.71
N LEU A 224 -0.77 6.15 5.92
CA LEU A 224 0.03 5.13 6.62
C LEU A 224 1.34 4.86 5.86
N PHE A 225 1.29 4.75 4.55
CA PHE A 225 2.48 4.59 3.71
C PHE A 225 3.44 5.78 3.83
N CYS A 226 2.94 7.02 3.79
CA CYS A 226 3.75 8.21 4.03
C CYS A 226 4.35 8.21 5.45
N GLY A 227 3.57 7.83 6.46
CA GLY A 227 4.04 7.72 7.85
C GLY A 227 5.20 6.71 8.00
N ILE A 228 5.12 5.56 7.31
CA ILE A 228 6.21 4.58 7.26
C ILE A 228 7.47 5.20 6.65
N LEU A 229 7.36 5.85 5.49
CA LEU A 229 8.52 6.45 4.81
C LEU A 229 9.19 7.54 5.64
N ILE A 230 8.41 8.38 6.32
CA ILE A 230 8.94 9.45 7.20
C ILE A 230 9.64 8.85 8.42
N ASN A 231 9.12 7.76 8.99
CA ASN A 231 9.73 7.12 10.16
C ASN A 231 11.03 6.38 9.83
N LEU A 232 11.19 5.95 8.59
CA LEU A 232 12.37 5.24 8.10
C LEU A 232 13.51 6.18 7.64
N SER A 233 13.19 7.44 7.34
CA SER A 233 14.17 8.47 6.94
C SER A 233 14.89 9.06 8.16
#